data_f7665b3f5bb0a6bd2b43abe83e46c653
#
_entry.id   f7665b3f5bb0a6bd2b43abe83e46c653
#
_cell.length_a   1.000
_cell.length_b   1.000
_cell.length_c   1.000
_cell.angle_alpha   90.00
_cell.angle_beta   90.00
_cell.angle_gamma   90.00
#
_symmetry.space_group_name_H-M   'P 1'
#
loop_
_entity.id
_entity.type
_entity.pdbx_description
1 polymer ?
#
loop_
_entity_poly.entity_id
_entity_poly.type
_entity_poly.pdbx_seq_one_letter_code
_entity_poly.pdbx_strand_id
1 'polypeptide(L)'
;LTIYKEWCRVKVSKEFHRIGCNSVHYPIRKEEVFMMKELKPIKEGKVREIYDNGDSLIMVATDRISCFDVILNNVVTKKGTVLTQMSKFWFDLTEDILPNHMISVDVKDMPEFFQQEKFDGNSMMCRKLEMLPIECIVRGYITGSGWASYQKTGKVCGIELPEGLKESDKLPEPIYTPSTKAEIGDHDENISYEQSIAHLEKYFPGKGAEYAEKLRDYTIALYKKMC
;
A
#
# COMPACT_ATOMS: atom_id res chain seq x y z
N LEU A 1 5.15 -11.67 -11.03
CA LEU A 1 4.22 -10.52 -10.82
C LEU A 1 3.63 -10.47 -9.40
N THR A 2 4.07 -11.35 -8.51
CA THR A 2 3.70 -11.37 -7.08
C THR A 2 4.30 -10.19 -6.29
N ILE A 3 5.24 -9.47 -6.85
CA ILE A 3 5.87 -8.27 -6.28
C ILE A 3 4.84 -7.13 -6.11
N TYR A 4 3.78 -7.12 -6.90
CA TYR A 4 2.74 -6.07 -6.89
C TYR A 4 1.74 -6.15 -5.73
N LYS A 5 1.54 -7.30 -5.08
CA LYS A 5 0.57 -7.41 -3.97
C LYS A 5 0.87 -6.53 -2.76
N GLU A 6 2.14 -6.18 -2.54
CA GLU A 6 2.50 -5.32 -1.41
C GLU A 6 2.47 -3.81 -1.72
N TRP A 7 2.33 -3.43 -2.99
CA TRP A 7 2.51 -2.05 -3.45
C TRP A 7 1.21 -1.27 -3.68
N CYS A 8 0.13 -1.93 -4.08
CA CYS A 8 -1.17 -1.30 -4.30
C CYS A 8 -2.03 -1.21 -3.03
N ARG A 9 -1.42 -0.98 -1.87
CA ARG A 9 -2.18 -0.59 -0.67
C ARG A 9 -2.45 0.90 -0.72
N VAL A 10 -3.46 1.29 -1.45
CA VAL A 10 -3.93 2.68 -1.49
C VAL A 10 -4.41 3.05 -0.09
N LYS A 11 -3.69 3.96 0.57
CA LYS A 11 -4.11 4.56 1.83
C LYS A 11 -4.94 5.77 1.50
N VAL A 12 -6.25 5.67 1.65
CA VAL A 12 -7.17 6.79 1.50
C VAL A 12 -7.41 7.38 2.89
N SER A 13 -7.17 8.68 3.08
CA SER A 13 -7.42 9.35 4.35
C SER A 13 -8.85 9.83 4.49
N LYS A 14 -9.33 9.97 5.73
CA LYS A 14 -10.64 10.59 6.05
C LYS A 14 -10.75 12.07 5.65
N GLU A 15 -9.64 12.72 5.35
CA GLU A 15 -9.59 14.17 5.08
C GLU A 15 -9.82 14.54 3.62
N PHE A 16 -10.84 13.98 2.97
CA PHE A 16 -11.21 14.40 1.61
C PHE A 16 -11.89 15.79 1.52
N HIS A 17 -11.98 16.54 2.62
CA HIS A 17 -12.79 17.75 2.64
C HIS A 17 -12.05 19.08 2.61
N ARG A 18 -10.71 19.12 2.65
CA ARG A 18 -9.97 20.39 2.54
C ARG A 18 -8.56 20.17 2.00
N ILE A 19 -8.36 20.37 0.74
CA ILE A 19 -7.02 20.68 0.22
C ILE A 19 -7.09 21.99 -0.56
N GLY A 20 -6.97 23.09 0.18
CA GLY A 20 -6.37 24.30 -0.32
C GLY A 20 -4.87 24.13 -0.11
N CYS A 21 -4.11 24.15 -1.18
CA CYS A 21 -2.67 24.08 -1.16
C CYS A 21 -2.10 25.37 -0.53
N ASN A 22 -1.68 25.31 0.72
CA ASN A 22 -0.81 26.32 1.32
C ASN A 22 0.38 25.61 1.93
N SER A 23 1.53 25.84 1.34
CA SER A 23 2.84 25.46 1.86
C SER A 23 3.06 26.16 3.21
N VAL A 24 2.84 25.46 4.30
CA VAL A 24 3.16 25.92 5.64
C VAL A 24 4.54 25.41 6.00
N HIS A 25 5.49 26.33 6.00
CA HIS A 25 6.83 26.14 6.53
C HIS A 25 6.72 26.16 8.05
N TYR A 26 6.85 25.01 8.73
CA TYR A 26 6.93 24.95 10.19
C TYR A 26 8.39 25.16 10.64
N PRO A 27 8.65 26.08 11.56
CA PRO A 27 9.99 26.24 12.12
C PRO A 27 10.28 25.05 13.06
N ILE A 28 11.39 24.38 12.79
CA ILE A 28 11.97 23.35 13.66
C ILE A 28 12.33 24.01 15.00
N ARG A 29 11.67 23.63 16.08
CA ARG A 29 12.12 23.98 17.43
C ARG A 29 13.45 23.28 17.72
N LYS A 30 14.51 24.08 17.82
CA LYS A 30 15.74 23.67 18.47
C LYS A 30 15.44 23.58 19.98
N GLU A 31 15.58 22.37 20.51
CA GLU A 31 16.00 22.06 21.87
C GLU A 31 15.45 20.70 22.27
N GLU A 32 16.28 19.68 22.05
CA GLU A 32 16.53 18.58 22.97
C GLU A 32 17.69 17.78 22.41
N VAL A 33 18.86 17.99 23.00
CA VAL A 33 20.01 17.07 22.87
C VAL A 33 19.60 15.79 23.58
N PHE A 34 18.87 14.94 22.86
CA PHE A 34 18.48 13.62 23.36
C PHE A 34 19.63 12.68 23.08
N MET A 35 20.26 12.18 24.14
CA MET A 35 21.22 11.05 24.05
C MET A 35 20.60 10.03 23.09
N MET A 36 21.40 9.51 22.14
CA MET A 36 21.01 8.52 21.14
C MET A 36 20.48 7.25 21.84
N LYS A 37 19.23 7.31 22.33
CA LYS A 37 18.47 6.11 22.66
C LYS A 37 18.27 5.39 21.33
N GLU A 38 18.63 4.10 21.28
CA GLU A 38 18.25 3.24 20.17
C GLU A 38 16.75 3.43 19.90
N LEU A 39 16.44 4.09 18.81
CA LEU A 39 15.06 4.28 18.41
C LEU A 39 14.56 2.90 17.97
N LYS A 40 13.58 2.37 18.70
CA LYS A 40 12.98 1.09 18.35
C LYS A 40 11.78 1.28 17.45
N PRO A 41 11.59 0.42 16.45
CA PRO A 41 10.39 0.48 15.62
C PRO A 41 9.15 0.22 16.48
N ILE A 42 8.08 0.96 16.22
CA ILE A 42 6.76 0.71 16.84
C ILE A 42 6.10 -0.54 16.24
N LYS A 43 6.55 -0.96 15.05
CA LYS A 43 6.10 -2.19 14.40
C LYS A 43 7.20 -2.76 13.53
N GLU A 44 7.51 -4.02 13.74
CA GLU A 44 8.35 -4.82 12.85
C GLU A 44 7.46 -5.75 12.04
N GLY A 45 7.44 -5.52 10.71
CA GLY A 45 6.83 -6.45 9.76
C GLY A 45 7.86 -7.45 9.23
N LYS A 46 7.42 -8.37 8.40
CA LYS A 46 8.29 -9.40 7.80
C LYS A 46 9.48 -8.80 7.03
N VAL A 47 9.24 -7.67 6.35
CA VAL A 47 10.22 -7.01 5.45
C VAL A 47 10.30 -5.50 5.64
N ARG A 48 9.62 -4.94 6.62
CA ARG A 48 9.60 -3.50 6.92
C ARG A 48 9.62 -3.23 8.41
N GLU A 49 10.18 -2.10 8.76
CA GLU A 49 10.15 -1.52 10.11
C GLU A 49 9.46 -0.17 10.04
N ILE A 50 8.64 0.14 11.05
CA ILE A 50 7.89 1.38 11.13
C ILE A 50 8.28 2.08 12.43
N TYR A 51 8.69 3.32 12.33
CA TYR A 51 9.09 4.17 13.44
C TYR A 51 8.11 5.32 13.59
N ASP A 52 7.79 5.68 14.82
CA ASP A 52 7.01 6.88 15.11
C ASP A 52 7.93 8.10 15.08
N ASN A 53 7.54 9.13 14.32
CA ASN A 53 8.25 10.40 14.22
C ASN A 53 7.32 11.57 14.58
N GLY A 54 6.54 11.44 15.67
CA GLY A 54 5.59 12.47 16.07
C GLY A 54 4.42 12.59 15.08
N ASP A 55 4.40 13.62 14.26
CA ASP A 55 3.32 13.86 13.28
C ASP A 55 3.44 13.00 12.01
N SER A 56 4.51 12.25 11.88
CA SER A 56 4.80 11.40 10.72
C SER A 56 5.23 9.99 11.13
N LEU A 57 5.40 9.10 10.17
CA LEU A 57 6.02 7.80 10.32
C LEU A 57 7.26 7.72 9.44
N ILE A 58 8.27 6.98 9.89
CA ILE A 58 9.38 6.59 9.04
C ILE A 58 9.28 5.10 8.80
N MET A 59 9.13 4.71 7.54
CA MET A 59 9.09 3.33 7.10
C MET A 59 10.42 2.95 6.48
N VAL A 60 11.07 1.92 7.04
CA VAL A 60 12.33 1.38 6.56
C VAL A 60 12.05 0.05 5.86
N ALA A 61 12.32 -0.03 4.58
CA ALA A 61 12.27 -1.28 3.83
C ALA A 61 13.58 -2.04 4.06
N THR A 62 13.47 -3.28 4.52
CA THR A 62 14.64 -4.11 4.80
C THR A 62 15.00 -5.02 3.63
N ASP A 63 16.20 -5.54 3.64
CA ASP A 63 16.68 -6.54 2.68
C ASP A 63 16.17 -7.96 2.98
N ARG A 64 15.42 -8.14 4.09
CA ARG A 64 14.79 -9.42 4.45
C ARG A 64 13.81 -9.86 3.36
N ILE A 65 13.72 -11.15 3.15
CA ILE A 65 12.73 -11.79 2.28
C ILE A 65 11.88 -12.75 3.09
N SER A 66 10.64 -12.93 2.68
CA SER A 66 9.72 -13.89 3.29
C SER A 66 9.06 -14.76 2.21
N CYS A 67 8.79 -16.02 2.55
CA CYS A 67 8.09 -16.97 1.71
C CYS A 67 7.06 -17.70 2.58
N PHE A 68 5.80 -17.79 2.14
CA PHE A 68 4.71 -18.38 2.93
C PHE A 68 4.70 -17.91 4.39
N ASP A 69 4.83 -16.59 4.58
CA ASP A 69 4.85 -15.91 5.88
C ASP A 69 6.06 -16.20 6.79
N VAL A 70 7.00 -17.01 6.35
CA VAL A 70 8.26 -17.29 7.05
C VAL A 70 9.34 -16.33 6.55
N ILE A 71 10.00 -15.62 7.48
CA ILE A 71 11.17 -14.80 7.17
C ILE A 71 12.34 -15.75 6.95
N LEU A 72 12.98 -15.66 5.79
CA LEU A 72 14.13 -16.48 5.45
C LEU A 72 15.41 -15.92 6.10
N ASN A 73 16.36 -16.79 6.39
CA ASN A 73 17.65 -16.40 6.96
C ASN A 73 18.51 -15.59 5.97
N ASN A 74 18.26 -15.77 4.67
CA ASN A 74 18.98 -15.06 3.62
C ASN A 74 18.36 -13.68 3.39
N VAL A 75 19.17 -12.71 3.00
CA VAL A 75 18.75 -11.38 2.57
C VAL A 75 19.07 -11.19 1.09
N VAL A 76 18.35 -10.26 0.44
CA VAL A 76 18.68 -9.82 -0.90
C VAL A 76 19.21 -8.38 -0.80
N THR A 77 20.51 -8.24 -0.96
CA THR A 77 21.22 -6.96 -0.80
C THR A 77 20.60 -5.87 -1.66
N LYS A 78 20.35 -4.70 -1.07
CA LYS A 78 19.70 -3.52 -1.68
C LYS A 78 18.24 -3.72 -2.10
N LYS A 79 17.59 -4.83 -1.71
CA LYS A 79 16.14 -5.00 -1.97
C LYS A 79 15.34 -3.85 -1.37
N GLY A 80 15.63 -3.45 -0.13
CA GLY A 80 14.96 -2.34 0.54
C GLY A 80 15.09 -1.04 -0.24
N THR A 81 16.31 -0.73 -0.70
CA THR A 81 16.60 0.45 -1.52
C THR A 81 15.80 0.42 -2.83
N VAL A 82 15.87 -0.68 -3.58
CA VAL A 82 15.14 -0.81 -4.85
C VAL A 82 13.65 -0.61 -4.63
N LEU A 83 13.07 -1.23 -3.62
CA LEU A 83 11.65 -1.11 -3.33
C LEU A 83 11.25 0.31 -2.94
N THR A 84 12.03 1.02 -2.15
CA THR A 84 11.74 2.40 -1.75
C THR A 84 11.82 3.35 -2.95
N GLN A 85 12.85 3.22 -3.79
CA GLN A 85 13.00 4.06 -4.98
C GLN A 85 11.93 3.77 -6.04
N MET A 86 11.51 2.53 -6.19
CA MET A 86 10.34 2.18 -7.02
C MET A 86 9.06 2.80 -6.48
N SER A 87 8.85 2.81 -5.14
CA SER A 87 7.70 3.50 -4.54
C SER A 87 7.70 4.98 -4.89
N LYS A 88 8.84 5.64 -4.70
CA LYS A 88 8.99 7.05 -5.02
C LYS A 88 8.64 7.31 -6.49
N PHE A 89 9.22 6.55 -7.41
CA PHE A 89 8.95 6.70 -8.84
C PHE A 89 7.44 6.61 -9.16
N TRP A 90 6.75 5.60 -8.61
CA TRP A 90 5.32 5.43 -8.86
C TRP A 90 4.47 6.50 -8.19
N PHE A 91 4.83 6.94 -6.99
CA PHE A 91 4.11 8.02 -6.30
C PHE A 91 4.24 9.35 -7.05
N ASP A 92 5.44 9.66 -7.55
CA ASP A 92 5.65 10.87 -8.36
C ASP A 92 4.87 10.79 -9.69
N LEU A 93 4.91 9.63 -10.36
CA LEU A 93 4.24 9.44 -11.65
C LEU A 93 2.71 9.51 -11.55
N THR A 94 2.13 9.14 -10.41
CA THR A 94 0.68 9.00 -10.23
C THR A 94 0.06 10.08 -9.33
N GLU A 95 0.81 11.13 -8.98
CA GLU A 95 0.35 12.19 -8.08
C GLU A 95 -0.85 12.99 -8.64
N ASP A 96 -0.98 13.05 -9.96
CA ASP A 96 -2.10 13.67 -10.67
C ASP A 96 -3.42 12.86 -10.57
N ILE A 97 -3.35 11.58 -10.23
CA ILE A 97 -4.53 10.72 -10.02
C ILE A 97 -4.95 10.73 -8.56
N LEU A 98 -3.98 10.54 -7.65
CA LEU A 98 -4.26 10.38 -6.22
C LEU A 98 -3.10 10.93 -5.38
N PRO A 99 -3.38 11.84 -4.42
CA PRO A 99 -2.39 12.21 -3.43
C PRO A 99 -1.90 10.99 -2.64
N ASN A 100 -0.60 10.87 -2.46
CA ASN A 100 0.00 9.77 -1.72
C ASN A 100 0.46 10.21 -0.31
N HIS A 101 0.92 9.26 0.50
CA HIS A 101 1.34 9.50 1.87
C HIS A 101 2.83 9.83 2.02
N MET A 102 3.62 9.77 0.95
CA MET A 102 5.05 10.08 0.99
C MET A 102 5.27 11.58 1.27
N ILE A 103 6.18 11.86 2.19
CA ILE A 103 6.67 13.21 2.48
C ILE A 103 8.06 13.38 1.87
N SER A 104 8.99 12.46 2.18
CA SER A 104 10.35 12.46 1.65
C SER A 104 10.96 11.07 1.69
N VAL A 105 11.92 10.82 0.81
CA VAL A 105 12.82 9.65 0.86
C VAL A 105 14.28 10.07 1.10
N ASP A 106 14.56 11.35 1.22
CA ASP A 106 15.89 11.86 1.59
C ASP A 106 16.07 11.75 3.12
N VAL A 107 17.06 11.01 3.56
CA VAL A 107 17.35 10.85 4.99
C VAL A 107 17.75 12.16 5.68
N LYS A 108 18.17 13.18 4.90
CA LYS A 108 18.48 14.51 5.43
C LYS A 108 17.25 15.24 5.96
N ASP A 109 16.06 14.89 5.46
CA ASP A 109 14.78 15.43 5.94
C ASP A 109 14.27 14.69 7.19
N MET A 110 14.96 13.64 7.61
CA MET A 110 14.58 12.76 8.72
C MET A 110 15.44 13.07 9.97
N PRO A 111 15.00 12.66 11.17
CA PRO A 111 15.81 12.78 12.37
C PRO A 111 17.23 12.17 12.21
N GLU A 112 18.20 12.72 12.96
CA GLU A 112 19.61 12.35 12.88
C GLU A 112 19.86 10.83 12.96
N PHE A 113 19.06 10.11 13.74
CA PHE A 113 19.12 8.64 13.83
C PHE A 113 19.03 7.95 12.46
N PHE A 114 18.25 8.52 11.52
CA PHE A 114 18.04 7.94 10.18
C PHE A 114 19.06 8.44 9.15
N GLN A 115 19.93 9.42 9.50
CA GLN A 115 20.94 9.96 8.58
C GLN A 115 22.20 9.08 8.47
N GLN A 116 22.10 7.81 8.91
CA GLN A 116 23.16 6.80 8.79
C GLN A 116 23.05 6.08 7.45
N GLU A 117 24.20 5.66 6.91
CA GLU A 117 24.29 4.95 5.61
C GLU A 117 23.32 3.76 5.48
N LYS A 118 23.09 3.03 6.59
CA LYS A 118 22.18 1.86 6.59
C LYS A 118 20.71 2.21 6.27
N PHE A 119 20.31 3.47 6.40
CA PHE A 119 18.95 3.95 6.15
C PHE A 119 18.83 4.71 4.84
N ASP A 120 19.96 5.02 4.20
CA ASP A 120 19.97 5.79 2.96
C ASP A 120 19.37 4.98 1.80
N GLY A 121 18.43 5.62 1.10
CA GLY A 121 17.73 5.05 -0.03
C GLY A 121 16.65 4.00 0.28
N ASN A 122 16.59 3.44 1.49
CA ASN A 122 15.60 2.43 1.89
C ASN A 122 14.56 2.94 2.90
N SER A 123 14.64 4.21 3.27
CA SER A 123 13.74 4.87 4.21
C SER A 123 12.78 5.82 3.52
N MET A 124 11.57 5.94 4.05
CA MET A 124 10.54 6.84 3.55
C MET A 124 9.82 7.48 4.73
N MET A 125 9.83 8.80 4.80
CA MET A 125 8.99 9.56 5.73
C MET A 125 7.58 9.70 5.14
N CYS A 126 6.57 9.37 5.92
CA CYS A 126 5.19 9.29 5.49
C CYS A 126 4.24 10.00 6.44
N ARG A 127 3.14 10.52 5.91
CA ARG A 127 2.02 11.00 6.72
C ARG A 127 1.39 9.85 7.49
N LYS A 128 0.94 10.11 8.71
CA LYS A 128 0.09 9.20 9.48
C LYS A 128 -1.31 9.22 8.88
N LEU A 129 -1.75 8.09 8.34
CA LEU A 129 -3.08 7.94 7.75
C LEU A 129 -3.78 6.74 8.36
N GLU A 130 -5.09 6.84 8.51
CA GLU A 130 -5.94 5.70 8.85
C GLU A 130 -6.19 4.84 7.61
N MET A 131 -5.96 3.54 7.73
CA MET A 131 -6.17 2.61 6.63
C MET A 131 -7.61 2.16 6.55
N LEU A 132 -8.17 2.13 5.33
CA LEU A 132 -9.43 1.45 5.09
C LEU A 132 -9.23 -0.08 5.14
N PRO A 133 -10.20 -0.84 5.66
CA PRO A 133 -10.09 -2.29 5.84
C PRO A 133 -10.37 -3.08 4.55
N ILE A 134 -9.91 -2.56 3.41
CA ILE A 134 -10.06 -3.18 2.09
C ILE A 134 -8.68 -3.22 1.41
N GLU A 135 -8.32 -4.35 0.84
CA GLU A 135 -7.22 -4.45 -0.10
C GLU A 135 -7.74 -4.26 -1.53
N CYS A 136 -7.22 -3.25 -2.20
CA CYS A 136 -7.63 -2.89 -3.56
C CYS A 136 -6.74 -3.59 -4.57
N ILE A 137 -7.32 -4.45 -5.38
CA ILE A 137 -6.59 -5.24 -6.39
C ILE A 137 -7.27 -5.04 -7.74
N VAL A 138 -6.48 -4.74 -8.77
CA VAL A 138 -6.92 -4.78 -10.17
C VAL A 138 -6.22 -5.90 -10.89
N ARG A 139 -6.96 -6.64 -11.68
CA ARG A 139 -6.44 -7.74 -12.51
C ARG A 139 -6.64 -7.41 -13.99
N GLY A 140 -5.57 -7.30 -14.74
CA GLY A 140 -5.60 -7.26 -16.20
C GLY A 140 -5.30 -8.62 -16.84
N TYR A 141 -4.89 -9.60 -16.01
CA TYR A 141 -4.60 -10.97 -16.40
C TYR A 141 -5.21 -11.92 -15.38
N ILE A 142 -5.66 -13.11 -15.82
CA ILE A 142 -6.28 -14.11 -14.96
C ILE A 142 -5.25 -15.07 -14.38
N THR A 143 -4.84 -14.85 -13.12
CA THR A 143 -3.82 -15.67 -12.43
C THR A 143 -4.15 -15.91 -10.97
N GLY A 144 -3.46 -16.86 -10.34
CA GLY A 144 -3.50 -17.10 -8.89
C GLY A 144 -4.91 -17.36 -8.36
N SER A 145 -5.32 -16.70 -7.27
CA SER A 145 -6.64 -16.86 -6.67
C SER A 145 -7.79 -16.50 -7.62
N GLY A 146 -7.57 -15.54 -8.54
CA GLY A 146 -8.54 -15.20 -9.59
C GLY A 146 -8.73 -16.36 -10.57
N TRP A 147 -7.65 -16.97 -11.02
CA TRP A 147 -7.73 -18.16 -11.88
C TRP A 147 -8.44 -19.33 -11.18
N ALA A 148 -8.08 -19.62 -9.93
CA ALA A 148 -8.72 -20.67 -9.15
C ALA A 148 -10.25 -20.43 -8.96
N SER A 149 -10.66 -19.17 -8.80
CA SER A 149 -12.08 -18.81 -8.72
C SER A 149 -12.77 -18.99 -10.06
N TYR A 150 -12.17 -18.50 -11.15
CA TYR A 150 -12.70 -18.64 -12.50
C TYR A 150 -12.90 -20.09 -12.91
N GLN A 151 -11.92 -20.97 -12.65
CA GLN A 151 -12.05 -22.40 -12.93
C GLN A 151 -13.25 -23.06 -12.25
N LYS A 152 -13.63 -22.60 -11.06
CA LYS A 152 -14.73 -23.18 -10.28
C LYS A 152 -16.10 -22.63 -10.69
N THR A 153 -16.18 -21.36 -11.02
CA THR A 153 -17.45 -20.64 -11.10
C THR A 153 -17.63 -19.80 -12.37
N GLY A 154 -16.62 -19.67 -13.22
CA GLY A 154 -16.62 -18.72 -14.35
C GLY A 154 -16.54 -17.26 -13.92
N LYS A 155 -16.41 -16.99 -12.60
CA LYS A 155 -16.47 -15.63 -12.02
C LYS A 155 -15.27 -15.35 -11.13
N VAL A 156 -14.94 -14.04 -10.99
CA VAL A 156 -13.97 -13.55 -10.03
C VAL A 156 -14.58 -12.37 -9.28
N CYS A 157 -14.68 -12.46 -7.96
CA CYS A 157 -15.30 -11.41 -7.11
C CYS A 157 -16.71 -11.02 -7.60
N GLY A 158 -17.51 -11.99 -8.07
CA GLY A 158 -18.86 -11.77 -8.61
C GLY A 158 -18.91 -11.32 -10.08
N ILE A 159 -17.77 -10.99 -10.70
CA ILE A 159 -17.69 -10.54 -12.10
C ILE A 159 -17.63 -11.79 -13.01
N GLU A 160 -18.58 -11.90 -13.94
CA GLU A 160 -18.57 -12.94 -14.97
C GLU A 160 -17.47 -12.67 -15.99
N LEU A 161 -16.70 -13.69 -16.32
CA LEU A 161 -15.64 -13.60 -17.33
C LEU A 161 -15.98 -14.44 -18.55
N PRO A 162 -15.43 -14.09 -19.73
CA PRO A 162 -15.62 -14.90 -20.95
C PRO A 162 -15.22 -16.36 -20.74
N GLU A 163 -15.94 -17.25 -21.40
CA GLU A 163 -15.59 -18.68 -21.42
C GLU A 163 -14.28 -18.94 -22.19
N GLY A 164 -13.59 -20.00 -21.82
CA GLY A 164 -12.42 -20.48 -22.53
C GLY A 164 -11.11 -19.77 -22.20
N LEU A 165 -11.08 -18.88 -21.20
CA LEU A 165 -9.83 -18.29 -20.72
C LEU A 165 -8.88 -19.36 -20.18
N LYS A 166 -7.60 -19.17 -20.40
CA LYS A 166 -6.48 -19.95 -19.86
C LYS A 166 -5.76 -19.18 -18.79
N GLU A 167 -5.03 -19.87 -17.94
CA GLU A 167 -4.18 -19.22 -16.95
C GLU A 167 -3.19 -18.26 -17.62
N SER A 168 -3.10 -17.06 -17.06
CA SER A 168 -2.30 -15.94 -17.56
C SER A 168 -2.85 -15.24 -18.80
N ASP A 169 -4.03 -15.57 -19.28
CA ASP A 169 -4.66 -14.82 -20.35
C ASP A 169 -4.94 -13.38 -19.93
N LYS A 170 -4.76 -12.46 -20.89
CA LYS A 170 -5.14 -11.06 -20.72
C LYS A 170 -6.66 -10.93 -20.73
N LEU A 171 -7.20 -10.22 -19.74
CA LEU A 171 -8.63 -9.92 -19.69
C LEU A 171 -8.98 -8.84 -20.74
N PRO A 172 -10.19 -8.86 -21.30
CA PRO A 172 -10.67 -7.82 -22.23
C PRO A 172 -10.59 -6.43 -21.62
N GLU A 173 -10.96 -6.30 -20.33
CA GLU A 173 -10.84 -5.10 -19.53
C GLU A 173 -10.26 -5.45 -18.15
N PRO A 174 -9.46 -4.56 -17.54
CA PRO A 174 -9.04 -4.73 -16.16
C PRO A 174 -10.23 -4.75 -15.21
N ILE A 175 -10.26 -5.71 -14.30
CA ILE A 175 -11.33 -5.88 -13.31
C ILE A 175 -10.87 -5.53 -11.91
N TYR A 176 -11.73 -4.85 -11.13
CA TYR A 176 -11.50 -4.57 -9.72
C TYR A 176 -11.93 -5.76 -8.86
N THR A 177 -11.00 -6.33 -8.12
CA THR A 177 -11.18 -7.56 -7.34
C THR A 177 -10.75 -7.35 -5.90
N PRO A 178 -11.55 -6.64 -5.09
CA PRO A 178 -11.20 -6.32 -3.71
C PRO A 178 -11.13 -7.54 -2.82
N SER A 179 -10.38 -7.45 -1.73
CA SER A 179 -10.44 -8.40 -0.63
C SER A 179 -10.57 -7.66 0.71
N THR A 180 -11.13 -8.35 1.70
CA THR A 180 -11.07 -7.87 3.08
C THR A 180 -9.62 -7.89 3.53
N LYS A 181 -9.27 -6.98 4.43
CA LYS A 181 -8.00 -7.06 5.12
C LYS A 181 -8.19 -7.85 6.39
N ALA A 182 -7.72 -9.09 6.37
CA ALA A 182 -7.78 -9.96 7.54
C ALA A 182 -6.89 -9.44 8.69
N GLU A 183 -7.23 -9.80 9.92
CA GLU A 183 -6.37 -9.62 11.07
C GLU A 183 -5.13 -10.51 10.97
N ILE A 184 -4.13 -10.25 11.81
CA ILE A 184 -2.88 -11.04 11.80
C ILE A 184 -3.20 -12.49 12.17
N GLY A 185 -2.99 -13.40 11.22
CA GLY A 185 -3.24 -14.85 11.38
C GLY A 185 -4.36 -15.38 10.51
N ASP A 186 -5.20 -14.53 9.96
CA ASP A 186 -6.26 -14.90 9.01
C ASP A 186 -5.85 -14.60 7.57
N HIS A 187 -6.53 -15.19 6.61
CA HIS A 187 -6.31 -14.95 5.19
C HIS A 187 -7.26 -13.88 4.65
N ASP A 188 -6.74 -13.02 3.79
CA ASP A 188 -7.54 -12.05 3.04
C ASP A 188 -8.58 -12.79 2.19
N GLU A 189 -9.85 -12.40 2.31
CA GLU A 189 -10.96 -13.00 1.60
C GLU A 189 -11.37 -12.14 0.40
N ASN A 190 -11.36 -12.72 -0.80
CA ASN A 190 -11.86 -12.05 -2.00
C ASN A 190 -13.36 -11.79 -1.86
N ILE A 191 -13.78 -10.55 -2.09
CA ILE A 191 -15.17 -10.11 -1.97
C ILE A 191 -15.65 -9.43 -3.24
N SER A 192 -16.97 -9.39 -3.46
CA SER A 192 -17.55 -8.62 -4.56
C SER A 192 -17.52 -7.11 -4.25
N TYR A 193 -17.79 -6.29 -5.28
CA TYR A 193 -17.93 -4.85 -5.10
C TYR A 193 -19.04 -4.50 -4.09
N GLU A 194 -20.19 -5.16 -4.19
CA GLU A 194 -21.32 -4.96 -3.27
C GLU A 194 -20.97 -5.36 -1.84
N GLN A 195 -20.23 -6.45 -1.68
CA GLN A 195 -19.73 -6.86 -0.37
C GLN A 195 -18.72 -5.86 0.18
N SER A 196 -17.90 -5.22 -0.67
CA SER A 196 -16.98 -4.17 -0.22
C SER A 196 -17.72 -2.94 0.29
N ILE A 197 -18.84 -2.55 -0.33
CA ILE A 197 -19.72 -1.50 0.19
C ILE A 197 -20.22 -1.84 1.59
N ALA A 198 -20.80 -3.05 1.73
CA ALA A 198 -21.34 -3.51 3.02
C ALA A 198 -20.26 -3.61 4.10
N HIS A 199 -19.04 -4.02 3.72
CA HIS A 199 -17.90 -4.07 4.64
C HIS A 199 -17.47 -2.68 5.11
N LEU A 200 -17.33 -1.72 4.19
CA LEU A 200 -16.97 -0.34 4.52
C LEU A 200 -18.04 0.37 5.34
N GLU A 201 -19.32 0.08 5.08
CA GLU A 201 -20.44 0.67 5.82
C GLU A 201 -20.40 0.35 7.33
N LYS A 202 -19.86 -0.83 7.71
CA LYS A 202 -19.67 -1.20 9.12
C LYS A 202 -18.67 -0.29 9.85
N TYR A 203 -17.63 0.16 9.14
CA TYR A 203 -16.58 1.01 9.71
C TYR A 203 -16.84 2.49 9.52
N PHE A 204 -17.58 2.85 8.46
CA PHE A 204 -17.86 4.23 8.05
C PHE A 204 -19.34 4.39 7.69
N PRO A 205 -20.24 4.42 8.69
CA PRO A 205 -21.67 4.51 8.46
C PRO A 205 -22.06 5.70 7.57
N GLY A 206 -22.88 5.46 6.55
CA GLY A 206 -23.31 6.43 5.55
C GLY A 206 -22.27 6.79 4.48
N LYS A 207 -21.10 6.12 4.46
CA LYS A 207 -20.02 6.39 3.50
C LYS A 207 -19.51 5.14 2.77
N GLY A 208 -20.06 3.98 3.05
CA GLY A 208 -19.60 2.73 2.48
C GLY A 208 -19.59 2.74 0.95
N ALA A 209 -20.67 3.18 0.33
CA ALA A 209 -20.79 3.26 -1.13
C ALA A 209 -19.82 4.28 -1.74
N GLU A 210 -19.74 5.50 -1.16
CA GLU A 210 -18.80 6.54 -1.62
C GLU A 210 -17.35 6.06 -1.58
N TYR A 211 -16.95 5.41 -0.50
CA TYR A 211 -15.57 4.92 -0.36
C TYR A 211 -15.28 3.75 -1.29
N ALA A 212 -16.22 2.81 -1.44
CA ALA A 212 -16.05 1.68 -2.37
C ALA A 212 -15.89 2.17 -3.82
N GLU A 213 -16.70 3.16 -4.23
CA GLU A 213 -16.60 3.76 -5.56
C GLU A 213 -15.24 4.43 -5.79
N LYS A 214 -14.80 5.27 -4.86
CA LYS A 214 -13.48 5.92 -4.93
C LYS A 214 -12.34 4.92 -4.97
N LEU A 215 -12.38 3.88 -4.13
CA LEU A 215 -11.38 2.82 -4.13
C LEU A 215 -11.29 2.11 -5.47
N ARG A 216 -12.44 1.72 -6.04
CA ARG A 216 -12.51 1.09 -7.37
C ARG A 216 -11.92 1.99 -8.44
N ASP A 217 -12.40 3.23 -8.52
CA ASP A 217 -12.08 4.15 -9.61
C ASP A 217 -10.60 4.57 -9.59
N TYR A 218 -10.08 4.92 -8.40
CA TYR A 218 -8.65 5.23 -8.26
C TYR A 218 -7.77 4.02 -8.55
N THR A 219 -8.14 2.83 -8.08
CA THR A 219 -7.32 1.63 -8.31
C THR A 219 -7.26 1.26 -9.78
N ILE A 220 -8.39 1.36 -10.50
CA ILE A 220 -8.44 1.14 -11.96
C ILE A 220 -7.65 2.23 -12.71
N ALA A 221 -7.79 3.50 -12.32
CA ALA A 221 -7.05 4.60 -12.94
C ALA A 221 -5.53 4.44 -12.78
N LEU A 222 -5.09 4.12 -11.56
CA LEU A 222 -3.68 3.83 -11.27
C LEU A 222 -3.18 2.66 -12.13
N TYR A 223 -3.93 1.55 -12.18
CA TYR A 223 -3.56 0.38 -12.98
C TYR A 223 -3.39 0.76 -14.46
N LYS A 224 -4.35 1.49 -15.04
CA LYS A 224 -4.32 1.91 -16.45
C LYS A 224 -3.13 2.83 -16.76
N LYS A 225 -2.74 3.70 -15.83
CA LYS A 225 -1.59 4.58 -15.99
C LYS A 225 -0.24 3.83 -15.89
N MET A 226 -0.21 2.75 -15.13
CA MET A 226 1.00 1.95 -14.88
C MET A 226 1.22 0.86 -15.94
N CYS A 227 0.28 0.60 -16.85
CA CYS A 227 0.36 -0.33 -17.99
C CYS A 227 0.55 0.40 -19.31
#